data_eac30b6120374018df42f23fd6938e2d
#
_entry.id   eac30b6120374018df42f23fd6938e2d
#
_cell.length_a   1.000
_cell.length_b   1.000
_cell.length_c   1.000
_cell.angle_alpha   90.00
_cell.angle_beta   90.00
_cell.angle_gamma   90.00
#
_symmetry.space_group_name_H-M   'P 1'
#
loop_
_entity.id
_entity.type
_entity.pdbx_description
1 polymer ?
#
loop_
_entity_poly.entity_id
_entity_poly.type
_entity_poly.pdbx_seq_one_letter_code
_entity_poly.pdbx_strand_id
1 'polypeptide(L)'
;MKRIAQGLSLLLMLACFGAVPAQARDGDRDHRFRTPFKHVVVIFQENRTPDNLFQGLCHPPVGHRHSCSTTPTEHQYNISTTGWLDKNSPTGVTDPEPVPLGNTYDLSHAHPAFLKMYHGGKMDGAGDIFCSPNTGTTCPPTPQFKFVDNSAGILDPYLELATQYGFANYMFQTNQGPSFPAHQFIFGGTSAPNAVDDAVGVFASENIGGTANQNEAGCIAPKGAFVPLVTPSGENKAIYPCFEHLTMADLLNSRGVSWKYYAPSAGSIWTAPDAIRHICQPDKPTGGNCVGPDWTAHVDLKPANVLNDIRTCKLAQVSWVIPIGQNSDHPGSQAAVGGPSWVASIVNAIGNDTTCEDGEGYWSDTAIVITWDDWGGWYDHERPTILDGVQGDYQYGFRV
;
A
#
# COMPACT_ATOMS: atom_id res chain seq x y z
N MET A 1 -53.93 69.81 -12.49
CA MET A 1 -54.82 70.35 -11.41
C MET A 1 -54.56 69.53 -10.16
N LYS A 2 -54.26 70.27 -9.05
CA LYS A 2 -54.26 69.85 -7.60
C LYS A 2 -53.45 68.60 -7.23
N ARG A 3 -52.23 68.75 -6.70
CA ARG A 3 -51.81 68.98 -5.30
C ARG A 3 -52.66 68.18 -4.28
N ILE A 4 -52.01 67.27 -3.52
CA ILE A 4 -51.99 67.36 -2.03
C ILE A 4 -50.79 66.47 -1.59
N ALA A 5 -49.95 67.12 -0.76
CA ALA A 5 -48.86 66.52 0.03
C ALA A 5 -49.40 66.23 1.43
N GLN A 6 -48.88 65.23 2.07
CA GLN A 6 -48.85 65.00 3.53
C GLN A 6 -48.08 63.71 3.73
N GLY A 7 -47.17 63.54 4.59
CA GLY A 7 -46.78 64.24 5.81
C GLY A 7 -45.90 63.21 6.53
N LEU A 8 -44.71 63.60 6.77
CA LEU A 8 -43.59 62.91 7.40
C LEU A 8 -43.92 62.60 8.87
N SER A 9 -43.68 61.42 9.32
CA SER A 9 -43.39 61.17 10.74
C SER A 9 -42.38 60.05 10.86
N LEU A 10 -41.16 60.48 11.08
CA LEU A 10 -40.01 59.66 11.40
C LEU A 10 -40.06 59.25 12.87
N LEU A 11 -40.39 58.04 13.21
CA LEU A 11 -40.25 57.50 14.56
C LEU A 11 -38.97 56.73 14.64
N LEU A 12 -37.91 57.31 15.22
CA LEU A 12 -36.72 56.69 15.62
C LEU A 12 -36.99 55.74 16.80
N MET A 13 -37.07 54.44 16.57
CA MET A 13 -36.95 53.46 17.66
C MET A 13 -35.49 53.08 17.79
N LEU A 14 -34.83 53.58 18.83
CA LEU A 14 -33.56 53.06 19.35
C LEU A 14 -33.86 51.69 19.95
N ALA A 15 -33.51 50.61 19.18
CA ALA A 15 -33.46 49.29 19.74
C ALA A 15 -32.06 49.11 20.35
N CYS A 16 -31.98 49.14 21.67
CA CYS A 16 -30.84 48.70 22.43
C CYS A 16 -30.66 47.18 22.20
N PHE A 17 -29.81 46.82 21.27
CA PHE A 17 -29.28 45.46 21.22
C PHE A 17 -28.29 45.30 22.38
N GLY A 18 -28.79 44.75 23.48
CA GLY A 18 -27.91 44.18 24.51
C GLY A 18 -27.08 43.06 23.88
N ALA A 19 -25.77 43.29 23.80
CA ALA A 19 -24.83 42.24 23.49
C ALA A 19 -24.92 41.18 24.59
N VAL A 20 -25.58 40.06 24.31
CA VAL A 20 -25.48 38.86 25.11
C VAL A 20 -24.07 38.33 24.82
N PRO A 21 -23.19 38.20 25.84
CA PRO A 21 -21.92 37.55 25.62
C PRO A 21 -22.22 36.12 25.16
N ALA A 22 -21.78 35.78 23.97
CA ALA A 22 -21.73 34.41 23.54
C ALA A 22 -20.82 33.68 24.55
N GLN A 23 -21.42 33.00 25.52
CA GLN A 23 -20.74 32.00 26.28
C GLN A 23 -20.34 30.93 25.26
N ALA A 24 -19.05 30.93 24.89
CA ALA A 24 -18.42 29.78 24.30
C ALA A 24 -18.77 28.61 25.22
N ARG A 25 -19.67 27.75 24.79
CA ARG A 25 -19.81 26.45 25.39
C ARG A 25 -18.50 25.74 25.09
N ASP A 26 -17.64 25.77 26.09
CA ASP A 26 -16.52 24.86 26.27
C ASP A 26 -17.09 23.44 26.40
N GLY A 27 -17.53 22.92 25.28
CA GLY A 27 -17.98 21.58 25.05
C GLY A 27 -17.04 20.96 24.05
N ASP A 28 -15.75 21.07 24.34
CA ASP A 28 -14.74 20.18 23.77
C ASP A 28 -15.05 18.77 24.31
N ARG A 29 -16.10 18.16 23.76
CA ARG A 29 -16.24 16.73 23.79
C ARG A 29 -15.12 16.24 22.90
N ASP A 30 -14.02 15.96 23.57
CA ASP A 30 -12.96 15.08 23.10
C ASP A 30 -13.65 13.81 22.56
N HIS A 31 -14.11 13.85 21.32
CA HIS A 31 -14.51 12.70 20.55
C HIS A 31 -13.22 11.99 20.17
N ARG A 32 -12.49 11.52 21.18
CA ARG A 32 -11.52 10.48 21.01
C ARG A 32 -12.30 9.35 20.39
N PHE A 33 -12.06 9.10 19.13
CA PHE A 33 -12.37 7.82 18.52
C PHE A 33 -11.68 6.79 19.38
N ARG A 34 -12.40 6.19 20.30
CA ARG A 34 -11.88 5.08 21.11
C ARG A 34 -11.88 3.89 20.19
N THR A 35 -10.78 3.72 19.46
CA THR A 35 -10.51 2.42 18.87
C THR A 35 -10.31 1.41 20.00
N PRO A 36 -10.83 0.19 19.90
CA PRO A 36 -10.52 -0.86 20.84
C PRO A 36 -9.06 -1.31 20.75
N PHE A 37 -8.34 -0.89 19.68
CA PHE A 37 -6.97 -1.33 19.43
C PHE A 37 -5.97 -0.36 20.06
N LYS A 38 -4.98 -0.92 20.76
CA LYS A 38 -3.79 -0.24 21.24
C LYS A 38 -2.65 -0.34 20.23
N HIS A 39 -2.64 -1.42 19.46
CA HIS A 39 -1.62 -1.71 18.44
C HIS A 39 -2.23 -1.89 17.06
N VAL A 40 -1.54 -1.38 16.05
CA VAL A 40 -1.82 -1.63 14.63
C VAL A 40 -0.55 -2.13 13.98
N VAL A 41 -0.57 -3.35 13.50
CA VAL A 41 0.56 -3.98 12.81
C VAL A 41 0.17 -4.19 11.35
N VAL A 42 0.87 -3.51 10.45
CA VAL A 42 0.65 -3.64 9.01
C VAL A 42 1.83 -4.42 8.42
N ILE A 43 1.54 -5.61 7.92
CA ILE A 43 2.52 -6.51 7.31
C ILE A 43 2.37 -6.39 5.80
N PHE A 44 3.42 -5.92 5.15
CA PHE A 44 3.47 -5.83 3.70
C PHE A 44 4.17 -7.03 3.11
N GLN A 45 3.62 -7.49 2.00
CA GLN A 45 4.23 -8.48 1.12
C GLN A 45 4.43 -7.85 -0.27
N GLU A 46 4.99 -8.58 -1.20
CA GLU A 46 5.46 -8.03 -2.46
C GLU A 46 4.75 -8.67 -3.66
N ASN A 47 4.12 -7.81 -4.44
CA ASN A 47 3.81 -7.97 -5.86
C ASN A 47 2.83 -9.10 -6.19
N ARG A 48 1.64 -9.12 -5.60
CA ARG A 48 0.61 -10.12 -5.94
C ARG A 48 -0.80 -9.53 -5.96
N THR A 49 -1.68 -10.18 -6.74
CA THR A 49 -3.12 -9.87 -6.76
C THR A 49 -3.94 -10.97 -6.09
N PRO A 50 -5.18 -10.69 -5.67
CA PRO A 50 -6.09 -11.71 -5.16
C PRO A 50 -6.33 -12.87 -6.13
N ASP A 51 -6.51 -12.59 -7.42
CA ASP A 51 -6.73 -13.64 -8.43
C ASP A 51 -5.47 -14.52 -8.61
N ASN A 52 -4.27 -13.97 -8.39
CA ASN A 52 -3.04 -14.73 -8.46
C ASN A 52 -2.81 -15.62 -7.22
N LEU A 53 -3.12 -15.12 -6.00
CA LEU A 53 -2.76 -15.83 -4.76
C LEU A 53 -3.87 -16.70 -4.18
N PHE A 54 -5.14 -16.27 -4.26
CA PHE A 54 -6.18 -16.79 -3.39
C PHE A 54 -7.13 -17.79 -4.07
N GLN A 55 -6.70 -18.46 -5.15
CA GLN A 55 -7.47 -19.51 -5.81
C GLN A 55 -7.90 -20.65 -4.86
N GLY A 56 -7.09 -20.93 -3.81
CA GLY A 56 -7.39 -21.92 -2.79
C GLY A 56 -8.67 -21.63 -1.98
N LEU A 57 -9.13 -20.37 -1.91
CA LEU A 57 -10.42 -20.02 -1.31
C LEU A 57 -11.62 -20.49 -2.15
N CYS A 58 -11.38 -20.84 -3.42
CA CYS A 58 -12.42 -21.25 -4.38
C CYS A 58 -12.51 -22.78 -4.57
N HIS A 59 -11.53 -23.53 -4.03
CA HIS A 59 -11.39 -24.96 -4.23
C HIS A 59 -11.12 -25.71 -2.94
N PRO A 60 -11.52 -27.00 -2.83
CA PRO A 60 -11.12 -27.84 -1.71
C PRO A 60 -9.58 -27.96 -1.60
N PRO A 61 -9.02 -28.12 -0.38
CA PRO A 61 -9.72 -28.40 0.87
C PRO A 61 -10.26 -27.17 1.62
N VAL A 62 -9.81 -25.95 1.31
CA VAL A 62 -10.18 -24.73 2.06
C VAL A 62 -11.53 -24.18 1.61
N GLY A 63 -11.67 -23.88 0.33
CA GLY A 63 -12.89 -23.37 -0.26
C GLY A 63 -13.70 -24.43 -1.00
N HIS A 64 -14.69 -23.96 -1.73
CA HIS A 64 -15.50 -24.75 -2.67
C HIS A 64 -16.00 -23.87 -3.82
N ARG A 65 -16.53 -24.46 -4.88
CA ARG A 65 -16.91 -23.73 -6.12
C ARG A 65 -17.88 -22.54 -5.92
N HIS A 66 -18.61 -22.49 -4.82
CA HIS A 66 -19.53 -21.40 -4.50
C HIS A 66 -18.96 -20.39 -3.51
N SER A 67 -17.74 -20.58 -3.03
CA SER A 67 -17.07 -19.61 -2.16
C SER A 67 -16.62 -18.36 -2.89
N CYS A 68 -16.44 -18.43 -4.20
CA CYS A 68 -15.94 -17.33 -5.02
C CYS A 68 -16.93 -16.91 -6.10
N SER A 69 -16.89 -15.63 -6.47
CA SER A 69 -17.69 -15.04 -7.53
C SER A 69 -17.03 -13.75 -8.00
N THR A 70 -17.16 -13.40 -9.28
CA THR A 70 -16.78 -12.07 -9.81
C THR A 70 -17.86 -11.01 -9.56
N THR A 71 -18.96 -11.39 -8.95
CA THR A 71 -20.03 -10.51 -8.43
C THR A 71 -20.43 -11.00 -7.05
N PRO A 72 -19.52 -10.92 -6.06
CA PRO A 72 -19.68 -11.63 -4.81
C PRO A 72 -20.82 -11.06 -3.95
N THR A 73 -21.48 -11.94 -3.22
CA THR A 73 -22.28 -11.60 -2.06
C THR A 73 -21.37 -11.34 -0.85
N GLU A 74 -21.94 -10.91 0.28
CA GLU A 74 -21.18 -10.68 1.52
C GLU A 74 -20.45 -11.92 2.10
N HIS A 75 -20.83 -13.13 1.61
CA HIS A 75 -20.24 -14.40 2.04
C HIS A 75 -19.35 -15.04 0.99
N GLN A 76 -18.97 -14.31 -0.06
CA GLN A 76 -18.16 -14.81 -1.15
C GLN A 76 -16.89 -13.97 -1.34
N TYR A 77 -15.84 -14.63 -1.76
CA TYR A 77 -14.59 -13.98 -2.16
C TYR A 77 -14.70 -13.48 -3.60
N ASN A 78 -14.26 -12.27 -3.85
CA ASN A 78 -14.19 -11.69 -5.19
C ASN A 78 -12.96 -12.21 -5.93
N ILE A 79 -13.03 -13.44 -6.45
CA ILE A 79 -11.92 -14.12 -7.13
C ILE A 79 -12.46 -14.74 -8.42
N SER A 80 -11.76 -14.49 -9.53
CA SER A 80 -11.99 -15.10 -10.82
C SER A 80 -11.16 -16.36 -11.00
N THR A 81 -11.81 -17.49 -11.29
CA THR A 81 -11.14 -18.78 -11.40
C THR A 81 -10.95 -19.25 -12.85
N THR A 82 -11.62 -18.64 -13.81
CA THR A 82 -11.61 -19.03 -15.23
C THR A 82 -11.95 -17.82 -16.11
N GLY A 83 -11.62 -17.92 -17.40
CA GLY A 83 -12.06 -16.96 -18.40
C GLY A 83 -11.49 -15.55 -18.18
N TRP A 84 -10.24 -15.43 -17.80
CA TRP A 84 -9.58 -14.14 -17.60
C TRP A 84 -9.51 -13.38 -18.93
N LEU A 85 -9.90 -12.11 -18.92
CA LEU A 85 -9.99 -11.30 -20.13
C LEU A 85 -8.62 -11.12 -20.79
N ASP A 86 -8.55 -11.44 -22.08
CA ASP A 86 -7.31 -11.37 -22.87
C ASP A 86 -7.62 -10.98 -24.31
N LYS A 87 -7.35 -9.73 -24.67
CA LYS A 87 -7.56 -9.22 -26.04
C LYS A 87 -6.67 -9.90 -27.08
N ASN A 88 -5.59 -10.56 -26.66
CA ASN A 88 -4.65 -11.27 -27.53
C ASN A 88 -5.08 -12.72 -27.80
N SER A 89 -6.04 -13.24 -27.04
CA SER A 89 -6.63 -14.55 -27.24
C SER A 89 -7.68 -14.53 -28.36
N PRO A 90 -7.73 -15.52 -29.24
CA PRO A 90 -8.77 -15.61 -30.27
C PRO A 90 -10.20 -15.71 -29.72
N THR A 91 -10.35 -16.17 -28.47
CA THR A 91 -11.64 -16.28 -27.78
C THR A 91 -11.95 -15.07 -26.90
N GLY A 92 -11.03 -14.11 -26.80
CA GLY A 92 -11.13 -12.95 -25.90
C GLY A 92 -10.83 -13.26 -24.41
N VAL A 93 -10.52 -14.51 -24.10
CA VAL A 93 -10.19 -14.97 -22.74
C VAL A 93 -9.05 -15.98 -22.76
N THR A 94 -8.34 -16.05 -21.63
CA THR A 94 -7.33 -17.07 -21.32
C THR A 94 -7.65 -17.67 -19.95
N ASP A 95 -7.68 -18.99 -19.84
CA ASP A 95 -7.83 -19.65 -18.55
C ASP A 95 -6.50 -19.63 -17.79
N PRO A 96 -6.52 -19.35 -16.48
CA PRO A 96 -5.30 -19.30 -15.69
C PRO A 96 -4.70 -20.69 -15.45
N GLU A 97 -3.36 -20.74 -15.40
CA GLU A 97 -2.63 -21.97 -15.13
C GLU A 97 -1.78 -21.83 -13.84
N PRO A 98 -1.51 -22.93 -13.12
CA PRO A 98 -0.73 -22.88 -11.89
C PRO A 98 0.75 -22.58 -12.13
N VAL A 99 1.39 -21.87 -11.18
CA VAL A 99 2.81 -21.59 -11.13
C VAL A 99 3.29 -21.65 -9.67
N PRO A 100 4.54 -22.05 -9.39
CA PRO A 100 5.08 -21.96 -8.03
C PRO A 100 5.11 -20.52 -7.51
N LEU A 101 4.96 -20.31 -6.20
CA LEU A 101 5.13 -19.01 -5.56
C LEU A 101 6.53 -18.44 -5.86
N GLY A 102 7.58 -19.23 -5.64
CA GLY A 102 8.94 -18.91 -6.04
C GLY A 102 9.17 -19.26 -7.52
N ASN A 103 8.78 -18.39 -8.42
CA ASN A 103 8.91 -18.59 -9.86
C ASN A 103 10.23 -18.05 -10.42
N THR A 104 10.49 -18.27 -11.71
CA THR A 104 11.74 -17.94 -12.40
C THR A 104 11.64 -16.72 -13.32
N TYR A 105 10.59 -15.93 -13.18
CA TYR A 105 10.39 -14.73 -13.97
C TYR A 105 9.65 -13.67 -13.17
N ASP A 106 9.82 -12.44 -13.58
CA ASP A 106 9.10 -11.28 -13.08
C ASP A 106 8.26 -10.65 -14.19
N LEU A 107 7.23 -9.93 -13.83
CA LEU A 107 6.38 -9.18 -14.77
C LEU A 107 6.57 -7.68 -14.56
N SER A 108 6.54 -6.92 -15.63
CA SER A 108 6.56 -5.47 -15.50
C SER A 108 5.27 -5.00 -14.79
N HIS A 109 5.46 -4.27 -13.70
CA HIS A 109 4.38 -3.63 -12.94
C HIS A 109 4.60 -2.12 -12.82
N ALA A 110 5.41 -1.56 -13.72
CA ALA A 110 5.58 -0.13 -13.95
C ALA A 110 4.25 0.53 -14.35
N HIS A 111 4.12 1.85 -14.15
CA HIS A 111 2.91 2.58 -14.53
C HIS A 111 2.47 2.37 -16.00
N PRO A 112 3.36 2.33 -17.01
CA PRO A 112 2.93 1.95 -18.37
C PRO A 112 2.36 0.53 -18.48
N ALA A 113 2.80 -0.40 -17.64
CA ALA A 113 2.23 -1.74 -17.62
C ALA A 113 0.82 -1.74 -16.99
N PHE A 114 0.59 -0.94 -15.95
CA PHE A 114 -0.75 -0.70 -15.42
C PHE A 114 -1.70 -0.19 -16.52
N LEU A 115 -1.30 0.83 -17.26
CA LEU A 115 -2.12 1.40 -18.33
C LEU A 115 -2.44 0.37 -19.43
N LYS A 116 -1.50 -0.53 -19.75
CA LYS A 116 -1.73 -1.64 -20.70
C LYS A 116 -2.80 -2.61 -20.22
N MET A 117 -2.66 -3.11 -18.98
CA MET A 117 -3.62 -4.06 -18.41
C MET A 117 -4.99 -3.42 -18.21
N TYR A 118 -5.03 -2.21 -17.66
CA TYR A 118 -6.27 -1.46 -17.45
C TYR A 118 -7.03 -1.22 -18.78
N HIS A 119 -6.32 -0.91 -19.86
CA HIS A 119 -6.82 -0.74 -21.23
C HIS A 119 -8.11 0.09 -21.29
N GLY A 120 -8.10 1.26 -20.64
CA GLY A 120 -9.28 2.13 -20.57
C GLY A 120 -10.47 1.49 -19.84
N GLY A 121 -10.21 0.65 -18.86
CA GLY A 121 -11.22 -0.02 -18.03
C GLY A 121 -11.74 -1.35 -18.58
N LYS A 122 -11.20 -1.86 -19.68
CA LYS A 122 -11.59 -3.15 -20.26
C LYS A 122 -10.98 -4.35 -19.54
N MET A 123 -9.89 -4.16 -18.81
CA MET A 123 -9.17 -5.19 -18.05
C MET A 123 -8.70 -6.39 -18.90
N ASP A 124 -8.47 -6.19 -20.19
CA ASP A 124 -8.15 -7.25 -21.15
C ASP A 124 -6.73 -7.15 -21.76
N GLY A 125 -5.91 -6.24 -21.23
CA GLY A 125 -4.58 -5.97 -21.78
C GLY A 125 -3.40 -6.61 -21.03
N ALA A 126 -3.64 -7.53 -20.10
CA ALA A 126 -2.58 -8.19 -19.33
C ALA A 126 -1.54 -8.90 -20.23
N GLY A 127 -1.99 -9.48 -21.36
CA GLY A 127 -1.09 -10.13 -22.33
C GLY A 127 -0.04 -9.23 -22.97
N ASP A 128 -0.16 -7.89 -22.85
CA ASP A 128 0.83 -6.91 -23.36
C ASP A 128 1.93 -6.56 -22.35
N ILE A 129 1.85 -7.11 -21.14
CA ILE A 129 2.82 -6.84 -20.07
C ILE A 129 4.10 -7.64 -20.35
N PHE A 130 5.22 -6.94 -20.26
CA PHE A 130 6.53 -7.55 -20.46
C PHE A 130 6.86 -8.53 -19.35
N CYS A 131 7.36 -9.71 -19.73
CA CYS A 131 7.89 -10.71 -18.84
C CYS A 131 9.42 -10.70 -18.90
N SER A 132 10.07 -10.67 -17.75
CA SER A 132 11.52 -10.72 -17.57
C SER A 132 11.93 -12.05 -16.96
N PRO A 133 12.51 -12.99 -17.72
CA PRO A 133 12.95 -14.26 -17.17
C PRO A 133 14.27 -14.10 -16.43
N ASN A 134 14.51 -14.95 -15.42
CA ASN A 134 15.81 -15.06 -14.77
C ASN A 134 16.87 -15.57 -15.77
N THR A 135 18.14 -15.27 -15.48
CA THR A 135 19.26 -15.73 -16.30
C THR A 135 19.20 -17.25 -16.49
N GLY A 136 19.22 -17.71 -17.74
CA GLY A 136 19.17 -19.11 -18.10
C GLY A 136 17.77 -19.73 -18.09
N THR A 137 16.70 -18.92 -17.91
CA THR A 137 15.31 -19.38 -18.00
C THR A 137 14.56 -18.64 -19.11
N THR A 138 13.32 -19.02 -19.35
CA THR A 138 12.41 -18.37 -20.30
C THR A 138 11.07 -18.12 -19.64
N CYS A 139 10.35 -17.10 -20.11
CA CYS A 139 8.98 -16.91 -19.70
C CYS A 139 8.08 -18.05 -20.21
N PRO A 140 7.16 -18.56 -19.39
CA PRO A 140 6.18 -19.52 -19.85
C PRO A 140 5.20 -18.86 -20.85
N PRO A 141 4.42 -19.63 -21.59
CA PRO A 141 3.28 -19.09 -22.34
C PRO A 141 2.32 -18.34 -21.41
N THR A 142 1.77 -17.23 -21.87
CA THR A 142 0.81 -16.40 -21.12
C THR A 142 1.21 -16.17 -19.65
N PRO A 143 2.39 -15.58 -19.39
CA PRO A 143 2.97 -15.54 -18.05
C PRO A 143 2.16 -14.69 -17.05
N GLN A 144 1.33 -13.77 -17.53
CA GLN A 144 0.48 -12.89 -16.72
C GLN A 144 -0.78 -13.61 -16.22
N PHE A 145 -1.18 -14.70 -16.91
CA PHE A 145 -2.39 -15.46 -16.63
C PHE A 145 -2.04 -16.72 -15.82
N LYS A 146 -1.38 -16.51 -14.68
CA LYS A 146 -0.98 -17.59 -13.78
C LYS A 146 -1.48 -17.33 -12.36
N PHE A 147 -1.79 -18.40 -11.65
CA PHE A 147 -2.06 -18.35 -10.21
C PHE A 147 -1.07 -19.22 -9.43
N VAL A 148 -0.87 -18.92 -8.16
CA VAL A 148 0.06 -19.69 -7.33
C VAL A 148 -0.53 -21.05 -6.98
N ASP A 149 0.19 -22.12 -7.33
CA ASP A 149 -0.16 -23.49 -6.98
C ASP A 149 -0.02 -23.71 -5.47
N ASN A 150 -1.13 -24.06 -4.84
CA ASN A 150 -1.16 -24.41 -3.41
C ASN A 150 -1.24 -25.91 -3.14
N SER A 151 -0.96 -26.78 -4.12
CA SER A 151 -1.03 -28.24 -3.95
C SER A 151 -0.09 -28.76 -2.84
N ALA A 152 0.99 -28.02 -2.53
CA ALA A 152 1.92 -28.32 -1.44
C ALA A 152 1.59 -27.59 -0.13
N GLY A 153 0.48 -26.84 -0.04
CA GLY A 153 0.06 -26.11 1.16
C GLY A 153 0.88 -24.85 1.47
N ILE A 154 1.62 -24.29 0.51
CA ILE A 154 2.49 -23.14 0.75
C ILE A 154 1.69 -21.88 1.13
N LEU A 155 0.47 -21.72 0.63
CA LEU A 155 -0.41 -20.59 0.91
C LEU A 155 -1.38 -20.86 2.07
N ASP A 156 -1.37 -22.05 2.70
CA ASP A 156 -2.30 -22.38 3.77
C ASP A 156 -2.35 -21.31 4.86
N PRO A 157 -1.23 -20.70 5.32
CA PRO A 157 -1.30 -19.64 6.31
C PRO A 157 -2.16 -18.44 5.88
N TYR A 158 -2.08 -18.02 4.63
CA TYR A 158 -2.91 -16.93 4.10
C TYR A 158 -4.38 -17.33 3.99
N LEU A 159 -4.64 -18.54 3.48
CA LEU A 159 -6.00 -19.05 3.32
C LEU A 159 -6.69 -19.24 4.67
N GLU A 160 -5.97 -19.72 5.68
CA GLU A 160 -6.47 -19.85 7.05
C GLU A 160 -6.79 -18.48 7.64
N LEU A 161 -5.91 -17.49 7.51
CA LEU A 161 -6.17 -16.13 7.99
C LEU A 161 -7.38 -15.50 7.29
N ALA A 162 -7.50 -15.66 5.98
CA ALA A 162 -8.63 -15.14 5.20
C ALA A 162 -9.97 -15.76 5.62
N THR A 163 -9.97 -17.06 5.97
CA THR A 163 -11.20 -17.77 6.37
C THR A 163 -11.57 -17.60 7.83
N GLN A 164 -10.58 -17.44 8.72
CA GLN A 164 -10.82 -17.36 10.16
C GLN A 164 -11.09 -15.94 10.64
N TYR A 165 -10.56 -14.92 9.96
CA TYR A 165 -10.66 -13.52 10.39
C TYR A 165 -11.36 -12.66 9.35
N GLY A 166 -10.74 -12.38 8.22
CA GLY A 166 -11.36 -11.55 7.20
C GLY A 166 -10.54 -11.45 5.92
N PHE A 167 -11.25 -11.21 4.82
CA PHE A 167 -10.69 -10.99 3.49
C PHE A 167 -11.29 -9.73 2.87
N ALA A 168 -10.45 -8.84 2.39
CA ALA A 168 -10.88 -7.60 1.78
C ALA A 168 -11.08 -7.79 0.27
N ASN A 169 -12.33 -7.99 -0.16
CA ASN A 169 -12.68 -8.18 -1.58
C ASN A 169 -12.29 -7.01 -2.49
N TYR A 170 -12.11 -5.81 -1.94
CA TYR A 170 -11.92 -4.56 -2.69
C TYR A 170 -10.77 -3.74 -2.09
N MET A 171 -9.68 -4.38 -1.68
CA MET A 171 -8.45 -3.71 -1.29
C MET A 171 -7.65 -3.37 -2.54
N PHE A 172 -7.62 -2.10 -2.91
CA PHE A 172 -6.87 -1.62 -4.07
C PHE A 172 -5.56 -0.97 -3.62
N GLN A 173 -4.51 -1.18 -4.39
CA GLN A 173 -3.28 -0.41 -4.30
C GLN A 173 -3.60 1.09 -4.40
N THR A 174 -2.93 1.92 -3.63
CA THR A 174 -3.23 3.36 -3.54
C THR A 174 -2.71 4.19 -4.71
N ASN A 175 -1.90 3.59 -5.57
CA ASN A 175 -1.27 4.21 -6.74
C ASN A 175 -1.19 3.21 -7.89
N GLN A 176 -0.67 3.64 -9.04
CA GLN A 176 -0.61 2.84 -10.27
C GLN A 176 0.83 2.47 -10.66
N GLY A 177 1.78 2.63 -9.76
CA GLY A 177 3.20 2.38 -9.99
C GLY A 177 3.73 1.17 -9.22
N PRO A 178 5.02 0.87 -9.41
CA PRO A 178 5.71 -0.24 -8.76
C PRO A 178 6.09 0.09 -7.31
N SER A 179 6.94 -0.74 -6.72
CA SER A 179 7.23 -0.76 -5.28
C SER A 179 7.72 0.57 -4.69
N PHE A 180 8.63 1.31 -5.35
CA PHE A 180 9.11 2.57 -4.76
C PHE A 180 7.98 3.58 -4.48
N PRO A 181 7.14 3.97 -5.45
CA PRO A 181 6.01 4.85 -5.17
C PRO A 181 4.97 4.20 -4.25
N ALA A 182 4.72 2.89 -4.35
CA ALA A 182 3.80 2.18 -3.48
C ALA A 182 4.20 2.31 -2.01
N HIS A 183 5.47 2.08 -1.67
CA HIS A 183 5.97 2.24 -0.32
C HIS A 183 5.91 3.70 0.17
N GLN A 184 6.08 4.70 -0.71
CA GLN A 184 5.86 6.10 -0.34
C GLN A 184 4.40 6.36 0.05
N PHE A 185 3.43 5.83 -0.71
CA PHE A 185 2.00 5.92 -0.35
C PHE A 185 1.68 5.21 0.97
N ILE A 186 2.25 4.03 1.21
CA ILE A 186 2.08 3.26 2.44
C ILE A 186 2.51 4.06 3.68
N PHE A 187 3.58 4.83 3.58
CA PHE A 187 4.15 5.56 4.71
C PHE A 187 3.72 7.02 4.77
N GLY A 188 3.63 7.68 3.62
CA GLY A 188 3.36 9.11 3.54
C GLY A 188 1.97 9.50 3.01
N GLY A 189 1.19 8.52 2.53
CA GLY A 189 -0.11 8.80 1.88
C GLY A 189 0.02 9.42 0.49
N THR A 190 1.24 9.61 0.00
CA THR A 190 1.56 10.18 -1.32
C THR A 190 2.96 9.77 -1.77
N SER A 191 3.20 9.70 -3.06
CA SER A 191 4.53 9.63 -3.66
C SER A 191 4.97 10.95 -4.30
N ALA A 192 4.28 12.05 -3.99
CA ALA A 192 4.66 13.36 -4.48
C ALA A 192 5.99 13.83 -3.86
N PRO A 193 6.85 14.52 -4.61
CA PRO A 193 8.11 15.04 -4.06
C PRO A 193 7.95 16.02 -2.89
N ASN A 194 6.86 16.76 -2.87
CA ASN A 194 6.51 17.72 -1.83
C ASN A 194 5.01 18.06 -1.89
N ALA A 195 4.51 18.81 -0.90
CA ALA A 195 3.10 19.18 -0.80
C ALA A 195 2.57 20.05 -1.96
N VAL A 196 3.44 20.81 -2.64
CA VAL A 196 3.03 21.61 -3.82
C VAL A 196 2.80 20.69 -5.01
N ASP A 197 3.70 19.73 -5.22
CA ASP A 197 3.57 18.73 -6.28
C ASP A 197 2.35 17.83 -6.04
N ASP A 198 2.09 17.42 -4.79
CA ASP A 198 0.91 16.66 -4.40
C ASP A 198 -0.39 17.40 -4.77
N ALA A 199 -0.47 18.68 -4.44
CA ALA A 199 -1.65 19.50 -4.71
C ALA A 199 -1.96 19.69 -6.21
N VAL A 200 -0.99 19.49 -7.10
CA VAL A 200 -1.14 19.62 -8.54
C VAL A 200 -1.03 18.30 -9.30
N GLY A 201 -1.03 17.16 -8.59
CA GLY A 201 -1.05 15.83 -9.21
C GLY A 201 0.27 15.41 -9.84
N VAL A 202 1.41 15.71 -9.19
CA VAL A 202 2.74 15.28 -9.62
C VAL A 202 3.29 14.24 -8.63
N PHE A 203 3.50 13.02 -9.09
CA PHE A 203 3.87 11.87 -8.25
C PHE A 203 5.07 11.12 -8.81
N ALA A 204 5.90 10.55 -7.94
CA ALA A 204 6.82 9.49 -8.36
C ALA A 204 5.99 8.31 -8.86
N SER A 205 6.29 7.82 -10.06
CA SER A 205 5.49 6.82 -10.76
C SER A 205 6.23 5.51 -11.02
N GLU A 206 7.55 5.50 -10.81
CA GLU A 206 8.42 4.38 -11.17
C GLU A 206 9.44 4.06 -10.09
N ASN A 207 10.08 2.92 -10.19
CA ASN A 207 11.26 2.60 -9.40
C ASN A 207 12.47 3.47 -9.77
N ILE A 208 13.47 3.46 -8.91
CA ILE A 208 14.69 4.24 -9.07
C ILE A 208 15.43 3.83 -10.34
N GLY A 209 15.95 4.83 -11.04
CA GLY A 209 16.73 4.68 -12.24
C GLY A 209 18.06 5.46 -12.21
N GLY A 210 18.73 5.53 -13.36
CA GLY A 210 20.00 6.22 -13.50
C GLY A 210 21.19 5.40 -13.04
N THR A 211 21.96 5.92 -12.10
CA THR A 211 23.16 5.27 -11.56
C THR A 211 22.88 4.34 -10.38
N ALA A 212 21.65 4.35 -9.88
CA ALA A 212 21.22 3.54 -8.73
C ALA A 212 20.58 2.23 -9.13
N ASN A 213 20.62 1.27 -8.22
CA ASN A 213 19.85 0.03 -8.28
C ASN A 213 18.75 0.04 -7.19
N GLN A 214 17.96 -1.03 -7.10
CA GLN A 214 16.83 -1.15 -6.19
C GLN A 214 17.20 -1.11 -4.69
N ASN A 215 18.48 -1.14 -4.35
CA ASN A 215 19.01 -1.04 -2.98
C ASN A 215 19.77 0.27 -2.75
N GLU A 216 19.61 1.25 -3.61
CA GLU A 216 20.30 2.55 -3.55
C GLU A 216 19.31 3.70 -3.75
N ALA A 217 18.15 3.60 -3.11
CA ALA A 217 17.06 4.57 -3.17
C ALA A 217 17.15 5.65 -2.08
N GLY A 218 16.18 6.54 -2.07
CA GLY A 218 15.97 7.54 -1.04
C GLY A 218 16.97 8.69 -1.06
N CYS A 219 17.04 9.41 0.05
CA CYS A 219 17.92 10.56 0.23
C CYS A 219 19.42 10.19 0.27
N ILE A 220 19.71 8.91 0.36
CA ILE A 220 21.06 8.35 0.35
C ILE A 220 21.46 7.74 -1.00
N ALA A 221 20.64 7.92 -2.01
CA ALA A 221 20.94 7.42 -3.36
C ALA A 221 22.24 8.04 -3.93
N PRO A 222 22.96 7.34 -4.83
CA PRO A 222 24.17 7.88 -5.45
C PRO A 222 23.83 9.08 -6.36
N LYS A 223 24.85 9.87 -6.64
CA LYS A 223 24.74 10.99 -7.58
C LYS A 223 24.33 10.46 -8.97
N GLY A 224 23.28 11.03 -9.54
CA GLY A 224 22.73 10.61 -10.83
C GLY A 224 21.60 9.60 -10.75
N ALA A 225 21.24 9.17 -9.53
CA ALA A 225 19.98 8.48 -9.28
C ALA A 225 18.80 9.41 -9.55
N PHE A 226 17.73 8.87 -10.08
CA PHE A 226 16.49 9.61 -10.29
C PHE A 226 15.27 8.70 -10.15
N VAL A 227 14.11 9.31 -9.94
CA VAL A 227 12.81 8.65 -10.04
C VAL A 227 11.97 9.41 -11.09
N PRO A 228 11.35 8.71 -12.04
CA PRO A 228 10.41 9.31 -12.97
C PRO A 228 9.16 9.81 -12.27
N LEU A 229 8.62 10.92 -12.78
CA LEU A 229 7.39 11.52 -12.27
C LEU A 229 6.28 11.44 -13.32
N VAL A 230 5.09 11.09 -12.88
CA VAL A 230 3.84 11.32 -13.61
C VAL A 230 3.32 12.71 -13.26
N THR A 231 2.78 13.40 -14.26
CA THR A 231 2.09 14.69 -14.12
C THR A 231 0.72 14.59 -14.80
N PRO A 232 -0.19 15.56 -14.62
CA PRO A 232 -1.45 15.58 -15.38
C PRO A 232 -1.28 15.56 -16.91
N SER A 233 -0.08 15.85 -17.41
CA SER A 233 0.26 15.78 -18.85
C SER A 233 1.03 14.51 -19.24
N GLY A 234 1.20 13.57 -18.34
CA GLY A 234 1.91 12.29 -18.55
C GLY A 234 3.27 12.21 -17.86
N GLU A 235 3.98 11.10 -18.06
CA GLU A 235 5.32 10.86 -17.52
C GLU A 235 6.37 11.60 -18.33
N ASN A 236 7.02 12.61 -17.77
CA ASN A 236 7.99 13.41 -18.52
C ASN A 236 9.06 14.11 -17.68
N LYS A 237 9.09 13.89 -16.40
CA LYS A 237 10.07 14.49 -15.49
C LYS A 237 10.77 13.41 -14.69
N ALA A 238 11.92 13.75 -14.14
CA ALA A 238 12.65 12.90 -13.21
C ALA A 238 13.36 13.80 -12.19
N ILE A 239 13.37 13.34 -10.94
CA ILE A 239 14.05 14.07 -9.85
C ILE A 239 14.90 13.10 -9.01
N TYR A 240 15.78 13.66 -8.20
CA TYR A 240 16.49 12.89 -7.18
C TYR A 240 15.51 12.38 -6.12
N PRO A 241 15.58 11.09 -5.72
CA PRO A 241 14.54 10.42 -4.91
C PRO A 241 14.59 10.79 -3.42
N CYS A 242 14.56 12.09 -3.11
CA CYS A 242 14.56 12.58 -1.74
C CYS A 242 13.48 13.64 -1.59
N PHE A 243 12.40 13.27 -0.93
CA PHE A 243 11.15 14.00 -0.86
C PHE A 243 11.00 14.77 0.45
N GLU A 244 10.12 15.77 0.47
CA GLU A 244 9.83 16.55 1.66
C GLU A 244 8.34 16.87 1.77
N HIS A 245 7.63 16.09 2.55
CA HIS A 245 6.22 16.27 2.87
C HIS A 245 5.89 15.60 4.20
N LEU A 246 4.75 15.95 4.80
CA LEU A 246 4.26 15.28 6.01
C LEU A 246 3.93 13.82 5.75
N THR A 247 4.20 12.99 6.73
CA THR A 247 3.96 11.55 6.68
C THR A 247 3.07 11.09 7.84
N MET A 248 2.67 9.83 7.84
CA MET A 248 1.99 9.24 8.99
C MET A 248 2.86 9.32 10.26
N ALA A 249 4.19 9.19 10.14
CA ALA A 249 5.09 9.32 11.28
C ALA A 249 4.97 10.69 11.97
N ASP A 250 4.85 11.78 11.21
CA ASP A 250 4.65 13.12 11.75
C ASP A 250 3.35 13.24 12.55
N LEU A 251 2.28 12.64 12.03
CA LEU A 251 0.99 12.60 12.72
C LEU A 251 1.08 11.82 14.03
N LEU A 252 1.74 10.67 14.01
CA LEU A 252 1.94 9.82 15.19
C LEU A 252 2.80 10.55 16.23
N ASN A 253 3.94 11.15 15.82
CA ASN A 253 4.79 11.94 16.68
C ASN A 253 4.03 13.11 17.34
N SER A 254 3.19 13.82 16.57
CA SER A 254 2.39 14.94 17.08
C SER A 254 1.37 14.52 18.15
N ARG A 255 1.03 13.26 18.23
CA ARG A 255 0.07 12.66 19.19
C ARG A 255 0.73 11.81 20.27
N GLY A 256 2.08 11.71 20.26
CA GLY A 256 2.82 10.87 21.19
C GLY A 256 2.53 9.37 21.01
N VAL A 257 2.13 8.95 19.80
CA VAL A 257 1.89 7.54 19.46
C VAL A 257 3.21 6.94 19.02
N SER A 258 3.63 5.85 19.67
CA SER A 258 4.86 5.16 19.31
C SER A 258 4.72 4.44 17.97
N TRP A 259 5.77 4.49 17.15
CA TRP A 259 5.77 3.80 15.87
C TRP A 259 7.11 3.15 15.56
N LYS A 260 7.11 2.14 14.69
CA LYS A 260 8.32 1.49 14.20
C LYS A 260 8.15 0.99 12.78
N TYR A 261 9.18 1.19 11.97
CA TYR A 261 9.25 0.73 10.59
C TYR A 261 10.37 -0.30 10.49
N TYR A 262 10.00 -1.56 10.31
CA TYR A 262 10.93 -2.66 10.12
C TYR A 262 11.18 -2.84 8.63
N ALA A 263 12.43 -2.72 8.18
CA ALA A 263 12.81 -2.68 6.77
C ALA A 263 13.99 -3.59 6.45
N PRO A 264 14.16 -4.05 5.20
CA PRO A 264 15.24 -4.96 4.85
C PRO A 264 16.63 -4.30 4.87
N SER A 265 16.75 -3.04 4.44
CA SER A 265 18.00 -2.28 4.43
C SER A 265 17.75 -0.81 4.18
N ALA A 266 18.68 0.05 4.58
CA ALA A 266 18.72 1.42 4.10
C ALA A 266 18.97 1.43 2.57
N GLY A 267 18.33 2.35 1.85
CA GLY A 267 18.43 2.45 0.41
C GLY A 267 17.61 1.44 -0.38
N SER A 268 16.92 0.49 0.27
CA SER A 268 15.96 -0.35 -0.43
C SER A 268 14.76 0.47 -0.90
N ILE A 269 14.27 0.23 -2.12
CA ILE A 269 13.03 0.84 -2.61
C ILE A 269 11.82 0.52 -1.71
N TRP A 270 11.92 -0.50 -0.89
CA TRP A 270 10.92 -0.92 0.11
C TRP A 270 11.03 -0.16 1.45
N THR A 271 12.02 0.72 1.60
CA THR A 271 12.28 1.44 2.85
C THR A 271 11.86 2.91 2.71
N ALA A 272 10.56 3.17 2.73
CA ALA A 272 10.01 4.49 2.48
C ALA A 272 10.60 5.63 3.34
N PRO A 273 10.90 5.46 4.65
CA PRO A 273 11.43 6.54 5.47
C PRO A 273 12.76 7.12 4.99
N ASP A 274 13.57 6.37 4.22
CA ASP A 274 14.86 6.88 3.71
C ASP A 274 14.70 7.91 2.58
N ALA A 275 13.52 7.94 1.93
CA ALA A 275 13.20 8.93 0.92
C ALA A 275 12.60 10.23 1.47
N ILE A 276 12.31 10.29 2.78
CA ILE A 276 11.75 11.48 3.43
C ILE A 276 12.87 12.25 4.11
N ARG A 277 13.16 13.44 3.61
CA ARG A 277 14.34 14.22 3.99
C ARG A 277 14.44 14.53 5.49
N HIS A 278 13.35 14.97 6.12
CA HIS A 278 13.36 15.33 7.53
C HIS A 278 13.47 14.11 8.46
N ILE A 279 13.10 12.91 7.98
CA ILE A 279 13.26 11.66 8.72
C ILE A 279 14.67 11.11 8.50
N CYS A 280 15.11 10.97 7.25
CA CYS A 280 16.43 10.43 6.92
C CYS A 280 17.56 11.36 7.39
N GLN A 281 17.47 12.68 7.13
CA GLN A 281 18.53 13.67 7.37
C GLN A 281 19.91 13.14 6.90
N PRO A 282 20.11 13.00 5.58
CA PRO A 282 21.32 12.35 5.07
C PRO A 282 22.60 13.11 5.48
N ASP A 283 23.64 12.38 5.89
CA ASP A 283 24.93 12.95 6.29
C ASP A 283 25.74 13.53 5.11
N LYS A 284 25.32 13.23 3.89
CA LYS A 284 25.89 13.75 2.64
C LYS A 284 24.78 14.06 1.64
N PRO A 285 25.04 14.96 0.69
CA PRO A 285 24.05 15.29 -0.36
C PRO A 285 23.65 14.11 -1.25
N THR A 286 24.51 13.12 -1.42
CA THR A 286 24.29 11.88 -2.19
C THR A 286 25.18 10.76 -1.64
N GLY A 287 24.72 9.50 -1.68
CA GLY A 287 25.51 8.34 -1.29
C GLY A 287 25.97 8.34 0.18
N GLY A 288 25.16 8.87 1.08
CA GLY A 288 25.47 8.94 2.51
C GLY A 288 24.74 7.89 3.35
N ASN A 289 24.46 8.27 4.59
CA ASN A 289 23.65 7.49 5.52
C ASN A 289 22.53 8.38 6.07
N CYS A 290 21.39 7.79 6.40
CA CYS A 290 20.36 8.46 7.17
C CYS A 290 20.81 8.54 8.64
N VAL A 291 20.80 9.76 9.21
CA VAL A 291 21.26 10.02 10.59
C VAL A 291 20.22 10.81 11.39
N GLY A 292 19.04 11.03 10.85
CA GLY A 292 17.97 11.76 11.52
C GLY A 292 17.53 11.09 12.84
N PRO A 293 17.04 11.86 13.81
CA PRO A 293 16.59 11.34 15.09
C PRO A 293 15.45 10.34 14.94
N ASP A 294 14.44 10.62 14.09
CA ASP A 294 13.33 9.71 13.84
C ASP A 294 13.78 8.44 13.12
N TRP A 295 14.69 8.57 12.16
CA TRP A 295 15.32 7.41 11.53
C TRP A 295 16.01 6.51 12.57
N THR A 296 16.84 7.10 13.41
CA THR A 296 17.63 6.35 14.40
C THR A 296 16.76 5.69 15.48
N ALA A 297 15.67 6.35 15.88
CA ALA A 297 14.78 5.86 16.93
C ALA A 297 13.78 4.82 16.44
N HIS A 298 13.31 4.92 15.19
CA HIS A 298 12.11 4.24 14.76
C HIS A 298 12.30 3.30 13.55
N VAL A 299 13.41 3.39 12.80
CA VAL A 299 13.66 2.50 11.66
C VAL A 299 14.60 1.38 12.06
N ASP A 300 14.13 0.14 11.96
CA ASP A 300 14.90 -1.07 12.25
C ASP A 300 15.19 -1.83 10.96
N LEU A 301 16.46 -1.93 10.59
CA LEU A 301 16.92 -2.55 9.35
C LEU A 301 17.06 -4.09 9.46
N LYS A 302 16.36 -4.68 10.39
CA LYS A 302 16.25 -6.14 10.58
C LYS A 302 14.80 -6.52 10.85
N PRO A 303 13.99 -6.81 9.83
CA PRO A 303 12.56 -7.09 10.00
C PRO A 303 12.25 -8.14 11.07
N ALA A 304 13.12 -9.15 11.21
CA ALA A 304 12.97 -10.19 12.22
C ALA A 304 12.96 -9.67 13.68
N ASN A 305 13.43 -8.44 13.92
CA ASN A 305 13.38 -7.84 15.25
C ASN A 305 11.94 -7.58 15.74
N VAL A 306 10.95 -7.51 14.83
CA VAL A 306 9.53 -7.43 15.25
C VAL A 306 9.14 -8.58 16.18
N LEU A 307 9.62 -9.80 15.91
CA LEU A 307 9.36 -10.97 16.76
C LEU A 307 10.02 -10.82 18.15
N ASN A 308 11.18 -10.18 18.21
CA ASN A 308 11.83 -9.87 19.48
C ASN A 308 11.09 -8.79 20.26
N ASP A 309 10.63 -7.75 19.56
CA ASP A 309 9.90 -6.65 20.19
C ASP A 309 8.55 -7.12 20.73
N ILE A 310 7.84 -8.01 20.03
CA ILE A 310 6.65 -8.67 20.55
C ILE A 310 7.00 -9.43 21.84
N ARG A 311 7.98 -10.32 21.80
CA ARG A 311 8.35 -11.17 22.95
C ARG A 311 8.87 -10.37 24.17
N THR A 312 9.43 -9.19 23.98
CA THR A 312 10.02 -8.37 25.05
C THR A 312 9.15 -7.18 25.45
N CYS A 313 7.87 -7.17 25.06
CA CYS A 313 6.88 -6.14 25.37
C CYS A 313 7.29 -4.74 24.86
N LYS A 314 7.84 -4.70 23.66
CA LYS A 314 8.30 -3.48 22.99
C LYS A 314 7.62 -3.23 21.65
N LEU A 315 6.52 -3.93 21.36
CA LEU A 315 5.74 -3.71 20.15
C LEU A 315 5.22 -2.28 20.14
N ALA A 316 5.58 -1.50 19.13
CA ALA A 316 5.09 -0.13 18.99
C ALA A 316 3.58 -0.10 18.74
N GLN A 317 2.92 1.03 19.06
CA GLN A 317 1.49 1.21 18.82
C GLN A 317 1.15 1.15 17.32
N VAL A 318 2.07 1.61 16.44
CA VAL A 318 1.94 1.43 15.00
C VAL A 318 3.22 0.82 14.45
N SER A 319 3.11 -0.30 13.76
CA SER A 319 4.26 -1.02 13.20
C SER A 319 4.03 -1.32 11.72
N TRP A 320 4.96 -0.90 10.87
CA TRP A 320 5.08 -1.35 9.48
C TRP A 320 6.13 -2.45 9.43
N VAL A 321 5.77 -3.59 8.86
CA VAL A 321 6.67 -4.73 8.75
C VAL A 321 6.87 -5.10 7.30
N ILE A 322 8.05 -4.76 6.77
CA ILE A 322 8.45 -4.99 5.40
C ILE A 322 9.43 -6.18 5.39
N PRO A 323 9.23 -7.24 4.59
CA PRO A 323 10.05 -8.43 4.62
C PRO A 323 11.42 -8.20 3.97
N ILE A 324 12.35 -9.12 4.22
CA ILE A 324 13.48 -9.34 3.30
C ILE A 324 13.03 -10.15 2.10
N GLY A 325 13.76 -10.12 1.00
CA GLY A 325 13.38 -10.81 -0.24
C GLY A 325 13.04 -12.30 -0.08
N GLN A 326 13.71 -13.03 0.84
CA GLN A 326 13.42 -14.44 1.12
C GLN A 326 12.08 -14.67 1.83
N ASN A 327 11.62 -13.69 2.59
CA ASN A 327 10.37 -13.71 3.35
C ASN A 327 9.25 -12.93 2.64
N SER A 328 9.45 -12.59 1.39
CA SER A 328 8.45 -11.93 0.54
C SER A 328 7.82 -12.94 -0.43
N ASP A 329 6.76 -12.50 -1.10
CA ASP A 329 6.12 -13.24 -2.20
C ASP A 329 6.60 -12.74 -3.57
N HIS A 330 7.65 -11.92 -3.62
CA HIS A 330 8.13 -11.24 -4.83
C HIS A 330 8.40 -12.23 -5.96
N PRO A 331 7.79 -12.05 -7.14
CA PRO A 331 8.04 -12.90 -8.29
C PRO A 331 9.48 -12.78 -8.80
N GLY A 332 9.91 -13.73 -9.64
CA GLY A 332 11.26 -13.71 -10.19
C GLY A 332 12.36 -14.20 -9.24
N SER A 333 12.02 -14.73 -8.08
CA SER A 333 12.98 -15.30 -7.14
C SER A 333 12.50 -16.65 -6.61
N GLN A 334 13.27 -17.72 -6.88
CA GLN A 334 13.00 -19.05 -6.31
C GLN A 334 13.18 -19.09 -4.78
N ALA A 335 13.88 -18.13 -4.21
CA ALA A 335 14.05 -17.99 -2.77
C ALA A 335 12.92 -17.20 -2.08
N ALA A 336 12.09 -16.51 -2.83
CA ALA A 336 10.95 -15.74 -2.32
C ALA A 336 9.73 -16.67 -2.10
N VAL A 337 9.84 -17.58 -1.15
CA VAL A 337 8.80 -18.57 -0.79
C VAL A 337 8.46 -18.51 0.70
N GLY A 338 9.08 -17.59 1.42
CA GLY A 338 8.92 -17.48 2.87
C GLY A 338 7.77 -16.59 3.33
N GLY A 339 7.08 -15.88 2.44
CA GLY A 339 6.06 -14.90 2.78
C GLY A 339 4.94 -15.44 3.67
N PRO A 340 4.25 -16.53 3.31
CA PRO A 340 3.16 -17.06 4.13
C PRO A 340 3.63 -17.48 5.54
N SER A 341 4.79 -18.15 5.63
CA SER A 341 5.36 -18.57 6.92
C SER A 341 5.84 -17.37 7.75
N TRP A 342 6.38 -16.35 7.11
CA TRP A 342 6.79 -15.11 7.76
C TRP A 342 5.61 -14.38 8.37
N VAL A 343 4.55 -14.18 7.61
CA VAL A 343 3.31 -13.57 8.10
C VAL A 343 2.73 -14.36 9.26
N ALA A 344 2.62 -15.69 9.10
CA ALA A 344 2.15 -16.57 10.18
C ALA A 344 3.00 -16.46 11.45
N SER A 345 4.33 -16.31 11.31
CA SER A 345 5.22 -16.19 12.48
C SER A 345 4.93 -14.94 13.30
N ILE A 346 4.60 -13.82 12.65
CA ILE A 346 4.26 -12.56 13.32
C ILE A 346 2.87 -12.66 13.98
N VAL A 347 1.88 -13.14 13.23
CA VAL A 347 0.51 -13.31 13.73
C VAL A 347 0.51 -14.24 14.95
N ASN A 348 1.21 -15.38 14.85
CA ASN A 348 1.33 -16.33 15.95
C ASN A 348 2.12 -15.76 17.14
N ALA A 349 3.15 -14.94 16.91
CA ALA A 349 3.87 -14.29 18.00
C ALA A 349 2.97 -13.34 18.79
N ILE A 350 2.13 -12.55 18.10
CA ILE A 350 1.14 -11.68 18.72
C ILE A 350 0.05 -12.53 19.43
N GLY A 351 -0.46 -13.56 18.74
CA GLY A 351 -1.56 -14.41 19.25
C GLY A 351 -1.20 -15.29 20.44
N ASN A 352 0.07 -15.68 20.57
CA ASN A 352 0.55 -16.54 21.63
C ASN A 352 1.19 -15.77 22.80
N ASP A 353 1.33 -14.45 22.70
CA ASP A 353 1.84 -13.66 23.82
C ASP A 353 0.81 -13.61 24.94
N THR A 354 1.25 -13.93 26.15
CA THR A 354 0.46 -13.93 27.38
C THR A 354 1.16 -13.18 28.51
N THR A 355 2.21 -12.43 28.20
CA THR A 355 3.10 -11.81 29.19
C THR A 355 3.11 -10.29 29.13
N CYS A 356 2.87 -9.73 27.98
CA CYS A 356 2.84 -8.29 27.77
C CYS A 356 1.47 -7.70 28.13
N GLU A 357 1.32 -6.38 28.07
CA GLU A 357 0.06 -5.68 28.39
C GLU A 357 -0.54 -6.14 29.74
N ASP A 358 0.28 -6.05 30.82
CA ASP A 358 -0.08 -6.46 32.19
C ASP A 358 -0.48 -7.94 32.32
N GLY A 359 0.00 -8.78 31.40
CA GLY A 359 -0.24 -10.23 31.41
C GLY A 359 -1.44 -10.67 30.54
N GLU A 360 -2.08 -9.75 29.83
CA GLU A 360 -3.20 -10.06 28.93
C GLU A 360 -2.74 -10.40 27.51
N GLY A 361 -1.47 -10.07 27.17
CA GLY A 361 -0.90 -10.22 25.84
C GLY A 361 -1.45 -9.22 24.83
N TYR A 362 -0.92 -9.26 23.61
CA TYR A 362 -1.27 -8.29 22.56
C TYR A 362 -2.54 -8.60 21.78
N TRP A 363 -3.04 -9.85 21.81
CA TRP A 363 -4.04 -10.31 20.86
C TRP A 363 -5.36 -9.53 20.90
N SER A 364 -5.86 -9.24 22.10
CA SER A 364 -7.20 -8.68 22.30
C SER A 364 -7.33 -7.22 21.82
N ASP A 365 -6.23 -6.49 21.68
CA ASP A 365 -6.21 -5.07 21.37
C ASP A 365 -5.27 -4.70 20.21
N THR A 366 -4.90 -5.68 19.39
CA THR A 366 -4.09 -5.48 18.17
C THR A 366 -4.92 -5.70 16.91
N ALA A 367 -4.90 -4.71 16.01
CA ALA A 367 -5.33 -4.88 14.64
C ALA A 367 -4.14 -5.30 13.77
N ILE A 368 -4.27 -6.41 13.04
CA ILE A 368 -3.26 -6.87 12.08
C ILE A 368 -3.83 -6.75 10.68
N VAL A 369 -3.14 -6.02 9.80
CA VAL A 369 -3.47 -5.88 8.39
C VAL A 369 -2.35 -6.51 7.57
N ILE A 370 -2.71 -7.39 6.64
CA ILE A 370 -1.79 -8.07 5.73
C ILE A 370 -2.20 -7.64 4.32
N THR A 371 -1.25 -7.09 3.56
CA THR A 371 -1.49 -6.61 2.20
C THR A 371 -0.20 -6.66 1.39
N TRP A 372 -0.31 -6.47 0.09
CA TRP A 372 0.83 -6.40 -0.82
C TRP A 372 1.05 -4.93 -1.22
N ASP A 373 2.28 -4.57 -1.53
CA ASP A 373 2.65 -3.21 -1.92
C ASP A 373 2.07 -2.84 -3.28
N ASP A 374 2.19 -3.75 -4.25
CA ASP A 374 1.66 -3.60 -5.60
C ASP A 374 1.23 -4.95 -6.23
N TRP A 375 0.62 -4.87 -7.38
CA TRP A 375 -0.01 -5.97 -8.13
C TRP A 375 0.98 -6.90 -8.88
N GLY A 376 2.24 -6.52 -9.02
CA GLY A 376 3.29 -7.35 -9.61
C GLY A 376 3.13 -7.73 -11.07
N GLY A 377 2.30 -7.06 -11.84
CA GLY A 377 2.05 -7.42 -13.25
C GLY A 377 1.09 -8.60 -13.44
N TRP A 378 0.58 -9.20 -12.36
CA TRP A 378 -0.35 -10.31 -12.41
C TRP A 378 -1.76 -9.84 -12.78
N TYR A 379 -2.49 -10.69 -13.49
CA TYR A 379 -3.89 -10.42 -13.81
C TYR A 379 -4.73 -10.24 -12.54
N ASP A 380 -5.66 -9.30 -12.60
CA ASP A 380 -6.79 -9.16 -11.69
C ASP A 380 -8.03 -8.81 -12.51
N HIS A 381 -9.16 -9.43 -12.21
CA HIS A 381 -10.40 -9.18 -12.96
C HIS A 381 -11.14 -7.93 -12.51
N GLU A 382 -10.92 -7.49 -11.26
CA GLU A 382 -11.65 -6.37 -10.67
C GLU A 382 -11.06 -5.04 -11.14
N ARG A 383 -11.91 -4.20 -11.67
CA ARG A 383 -11.52 -2.91 -12.20
C ARG A 383 -11.31 -1.89 -11.08
N PRO A 384 -10.16 -1.21 -10.99
CA PRO A 384 -10.00 -0.11 -10.07
C PRO A 384 -10.91 1.07 -10.45
N THR A 385 -11.40 1.79 -9.44
CA THR A 385 -12.10 3.05 -9.65
C THR A 385 -11.08 4.16 -9.87
N ILE A 386 -11.02 4.71 -11.09
CA ILE A 386 -10.23 5.91 -11.37
C ILE A 386 -11.12 7.12 -11.12
N LEU A 387 -10.69 8.00 -10.22
CA LEU A 387 -11.41 9.24 -9.92
C LEU A 387 -10.91 10.35 -10.84
N ASP A 388 -11.71 10.72 -11.83
CA ASP A 388 -11.36 11.73 -12.83
C ASP A 388 -10.90 13.05 -12.19
N GLY A 389 -9.72 13.53 -12.61
CA GLY A 389 -9.14 14.81 -12.19
C GLY A 389 -8.64 14.87 -10.75
N VAL A 390 -8.75 13.79 -9.98
CA VAL A 390 -8.17 13.70 -8.64
C VAL A 390 -6.77 13.13 -8.77
N GLN A 391 -5.76 13.84 -8.25
CA GLN A 391 -4.36 13.43 -8.33
C GLN A 391 -3.89 13.04 -9.74
N GLY A 392 -4.39 13.74 -10.78
CA GLY A 392 -3.99 13.45 -12.16
C GLY A 392 -4.31 12.04 -12.66
N ASP A 393 -5.35 11.41 -12.10
CA ASP A 393 -5.78 10.03 -12.41
C ASP A 393 -4.77 8.93 -12.02
N TYR A 394 -3.79 9.24 -11.18
CA TYR A 394 -2.73 8.32 -10.75
C TYR A 394 -3.08 7.52 -9.49
N GLN A 395 -4.29 7.55 -9.03
CA GLN A 395 -4.73 6.83 -7.83
C GLN A 395 -5.47 5.55 -8.17
N TYR A 396 -5.45 4.61 -7.23
CA TYR A 396 -5.99 3.27 -7.29
C TYR A 396 -5.41 2.43 -8.42
N GLY A 397 -4.45 1.61 -8.07
CA GLY A 397 -3.97 0.50 -8.88
C GLY A 397 -4.91 -0.69 -8.83
N PHE A 398 -4.43 -1.86 -9.23
CA PHE A 398 -5.18 -3.11 -9.09
C PHE A 398 -5.26 -3.55 -7.64
N ARG A 399 -6.04 -4.61 -7.37
CA ARG A 399 -6.16 -5.14 -6.00
C ARG A 399 -4.87 -5.84 -5.55
N VAL A 400 -4.64 -5.76 -4.24
CA VAL A 400 -3.48 -6.29 -3.54
C VAL A 400 -3.89 -6.96 -2.23
#